data_51287495d8712b4a42ae29cd621c5126
#
_entry.id   51287495d8712b4a42ae29cd621c5126
#
_cell.length_a   1.000
_cell.length_b   1.000
_cell.length_c   1.000
_cell.angle_alpha   90.00
_cell.angle_beta   90.00
_cell.angle_gamma   90.00
#
_symmetry.space_group_name_H-M   'P 1'
#
loop_
_entity.id
_entity.type
_entity.pdbx_description
1 polymer ?
#
loop_
_entity_poly.entity_id
_entity_poly.type
_entity_poly.pdbx_seq_one_letter_code
_entity_poly.pdbx_strand_id
1 'polypeptide(L)'
;KGDMKILAQMLKNVEAKQGKVEFKSPLVVAPPTYNIVDELKQEGDWDVLVKYSGFEFDDTDPKGLARTKYENMLYLERPGCNLCMGNQEKAAPGDTVMATSTRLFQGRVVKDSTEKKGESLLSSTPVVVLSTILGRTPTMKEYEAAVDGILLTKFKPSQKQLVR
;
A
#
# COMPACT_ATOMS: atom_id res chain seq x y z
N LYS A 1 -8.18 -2.45 7.50
CA LYS A 1 -9.17 -1.47 7.01
C LYS A 1 -8.63 -0.04 7.05
N GLY A 2 -8.09 0.39 8.21
CA GLY A 2 -7.59 1.77 8.38
C GLY A 2 -6.59 2.21 7.31
N ASP A 3 -5.59 1.40 7.04
CA ASP A 3 -4.56 1.70 6.02
C ASP A 3 -5.14 1.90 4.63
N MET A 4 -6.13 1.10 4.23
CA MET A 4 -6.78 1.23 2.93
C MET A 4 -7.62 2.49 2.82
N LYS A 5 -8.27 2.90 3.91
CA LYS A 5 -8.98 4.19 3.97
C LYS A 5 -8.03 5.38 3.87
N ILE A 6 -6.89 5.30 4.56
CA ILE A 6 -5.83 6.30 4.47
C ILE A 6 -5.34 6.40 3.01
N LEU A 7 -5.05 5.26 2.38
CA LEU A 7 -4.64 5.23 0.98
C LEU A 7 -5.69 5.89 0.06
N ALA A 8 -6.96 5.48 0.15
CA ALA A 8 -8.03 6.05 -0.67
C ALA A 8 -8.15 7.57 -0.48
N GLN A 9 -8.08 8.05 0.77
CA GLN A 9 -8.15 9.47 1.06
C GLN A 9 -6.94 10.25 0.53
N MET A 10 -5.74 9.69 0.63
CA MET A 10 -4.53 10.30 0.09
C MET A 10 -4.60 10.43 -1.43
N LEU A 11 -5.07 9.38 -2.13
CA LEU A 11 -5.25 9.44 -3.58
C LEU A 11 -6.24 10.53 -3.99
N LYS A 12 -7.38 10.66 -3.29
CA LYS A 12 -8.33 11.76 -3.49
C LYS A 12 -7.68 13.13 -3.28
N ASN A 13 -6.88 13.29 -2.22
CA ASN A 13 -6.23 14.55 -1.91
C ASN A 13 -5.15 14.93 -2.95
N VAL A 14 -4.38 13.95 -3.40
CA VAL A 14 -3.37 14.16 -4.46
C VAL A 14 -4.06 14.56 -5.77
N GLU A 15 -5.11 13.85 -6.16
CA GLU A 15 -5.89 14.20 -7.36
C GLU A 15 -6.48 15.60 -7.28
N ALA A 16 -7.07 15.98 -6.14
CA ALA A 16 -7.65 17.30 -5.94
C ALA A 16 -6.61 18.43 -6.05
N LYS A 17 -5.36 18.17 -5.62
CA LYS A 17 -4.29 19.17 -5.66
C LYS A 17 -3.52 19.22 -6.98
N GLN A 18 -3.36 18.09 -7.66
CA GLN A 18 -2.50 17.95 -8.83
C GLN A 18 -3.27 17.64 -10.13
N GLY A 19 -4.58 17.40 -10.05
CA GLY A 19 -5.42 17.02 -11.17
C GLY A 19 -5.30 15.55 -11.58
N LYS A 20 -4.23 14.88 -11.18
CA LYS A 20 -3.96 13.45 -11.47
C LYS A 20 -3.10 12.82 -10.38
N VAL A 21 -3.13 11.50 -10.32
CA VAL A 21 -2.19 10.68 -9.53
C VAL A 21 -1.27 9.94 -10.48
N GLU A 22 0.04 10.13 -10.31
CA GLU A 22 1.06 9.39 -11.04
C GLU A 22 1.93 8.63 -10.05
N PHE A 23 2.09 7.33 -10.28
CA PHE A 23 3.01 6.51 -9.51
C PHE A 23 4.38 6.48 -10.19
N LYS A 24 5.43 6.63 -9.40
CA LYS A 24 6.83 6.51 -9.85
C LYS A 24 7.43 5.13 -9.55
N SER A 25 6.72 4.34 -8.74
CA SER A 25 7.05 2.95 -8.47
C SER A 25 5.76 2.16 -8.23
N PRO A 26 5.78 0.81 -8.36
CA PRO A 26 4.62 -0.01 -8.09
C PRO A 26 4.16 0.10 -6.63
N LEU A 27 2.84 0.14 -6.43
CA LEU A 27 2.20 0.04 -5.12
C LEU A 27 1.30 -1.19 -5.09
N VAL A 28 1.68 -2.19 -4.32
CA VAL A 28 0.91 -3.44 -4.19
C VAL A 28 0.17 -3.45 -2.87
N VAL A 29 -1.13 -3.68 -2.92
CA VAL A 29 -2.03 -3.62 -1.77
C VAL A 29 -2.87 -4.89 -1.69
N ALA A 30 -2.80 -5.60 -0.55
CA ALA A 30 -3.65 -6.74 -0.27
C ALA A 30 -4.59 -6.42 0.91
N PRO A 31 -5.92 -6.46 0.71
CA PRO A 31 -6.87 -6.37 1.80
C PRO A 31 -6.71 -7.55 2.76
N PRO A 32 -6.99 -7.39 4.06
CA PRO A 32 -6.83 -8.50 5.00
C PRO A 32 -7.87 -9.61 4.80
N THR A 33 -9.11 -9.26 4.46
CA THR A 33 -10.23 -10.20 4.26
C THR A 33 -11.25 -9.65 3.25
N TYR A 34 -12.10 -10.54 2.71
CA TYR A 34 -13.22 -10.15 1.83
C TYR A 34 -14.22 -9.24 2.55
N ASN A 35 -14.52 -9.48 3.83
CA ASN A 35 -15.41 -8.62 4.60
C ASN A 35 -14.91 -7.17 4.63
N ILE A 36 -13.59 -6.96 4.71
CA ILE A 36 -13.02 -5.61 4.65
C ILE A 36 -13.18 -4.99 3.26
N VAL A 37 -13.10 -5.79 2.20
CA VAL A 37 -13.39 -5.30 0.83
C VAL A 37 -14.84 -4.87 0.73
N ASP A 38 -15.79 -5.67 1.23
CA ASP A 38 -17.21 -5.35 1.21
C ASP A 38 -17.53 -4.06 2.00
N GLU A 39 -16.93 -3.91 3.18
CA GLU A 39 -17.05 -2.67 3.95
C GLU A 39 -16.49 -1.45 3.21
N LEU A 40 -15.34 -1.59 2.54
CA LEU A 40 -14.74 -0.51 1.75
C LEU A 40 -15.59 -0.17 0.52
N LYS A 41 -16.25 -1.16 -0.11
CA LYS A 41 -17.23 -0.95 -1.20
C LYS A 41 -18.42 -0.15 -0.69
N GLN A 42 -19.00 -0.53 0.44
CA GLN A 42 -20.13 0.19 1.05
C GLN A 42 -19.79 1.66 1.40
N GLU A 43 -18.55 1.92 1.77
CA GLU A 43 -18.06 3.25 2.11
C GLU A 43 -17.57 4.07 0.90
N GLY A 44 -17.52 3.47 -0.30
CA GLY A 44 -17.03 4.07 -1.53
C GLY A 44 -15.51 4.27 -1.60
N ASP A 45 -14.76 3.74 -0.62
CA ASP A 45 -13.29 3.82 -0.63
C ASP A 45 -12.69 2.79 -1.59
N TRP A 46 -13.35 1.63 -1.78
CA TRP A 46 -12.91 0.62 -2.73
C TRP A 46 -12.92 1.11 -4.17
N ASP A 47 -13.96 1.82 -4.60
CA ASP A 47 -14.08 2.37 -5.95
C ASP A 47 -12.95 3.35 -6.26
N VAL A 48 -12.48 4.08 -5.24
CA VAL A 48 -11.32 4.96 -5.38
C VAL A 48 -10.05 4.15 -5.64
N LEU A 49 -9.87 3.04 -4.94
CA LEU A 49 -8.69 2.18 -5.15
C LEU A 49 -8.73 1.53 -6.53
N VAL A 50 -9.88 1.04 -6.97
CA VAL A 50 -10.10 0.45 -8.30
C VAL A 50 -9.82 1.47 -9.40
N LYS A 51 -10.26 2.73 -9.23
CA LYS A 51 -10.01 3.81 -10.20
C LYS A 51 -8.52 3.98 -10.53
N TYR A 52 -7.64 3.81 -9.55
CA TYR A 52 -6.19 3.97 -9.72
C TYR A 52 -5.43 2.66 -9.88
N SER A 53 -6.14 1.55 -9.81
CA SER A 53 -5.56 0.23 -10.01
C SER A 53 -5.50 -0.11 -11.49
N GLY A 54 -4.34 -0.56 -11.97
CA GLY A 54 -4.24 -1.17 -13.29
C GLY A 54 -4.75 -2.61 -13.31
N PHE A 55 -5.12 -3.15 -12.16
CA PHE A 55 -5.56 -4.52 -12.00
C PHE A 55 -6.33 -4.70 -10.68
N GLU A 56 -7.47 -5.35 -10.75
CA GLU A 56 -8.21 -5.86 -9.61
C GLU A 56 -8.03 -7.39 -9.54
N PHE A 57 -7.97 -7.95 -8.34
CA PHE A 57 -7.84 -9.40 -8.17
C PHE A 57 -9.04 -10.14 -8.78
N ASP A 58 -8.76 -11.28 -9.40
CA ASP A 58 -9.77 -12.20 -9.95
C ASP A 58 -9.93 -13.40 -9.02
N ASP A 59 -11.11 -13.56 -8.46
CA ASP A 59 -11.44 -14.67 -7.55
C ASP A 59 -11.51 -16.03 -8.26
N THR A 60 -11.65 -16.01 -9.58
CA THR A 60 -11.71 -17.24 -10.39
C THR A 60 -10.34 -17.79 -10.75
N ASP A 61 -9.27 -17.00 -10.62
CA ASP A 61 -7.91 -17.44 -10.85
C ASP A 61 -7.29 -18.04 -9.55
N PRO A 62 -7.20 -19.38 -9.42
CA PRO A 62 -6.69 -20.02 -8.20
C PRO A 62 -5.21 -19.77 -7.93
N LYS A 63 -4.44 -19.34 -8.94
CA LYS A 63 -2.99 -19.13 -8.81
C LYS A 63 -2.61 -17.72 -8.41
N GLY A 64 -3.55 -16.77 -8.47
CA GLY A 64 -3.21 -15.36 -8.44
C GLY A 64 -2.22 -15.05 -9.57
N LEU A 65 -2.32 -13.95 -10.23
CA LEU A 65 -1.37 -13.63 -11.30
C LEU A 65 0.03 -13.46 -10.70
N ALA A 66 0.88 -14.48 -10.86
CA ALA A 66 2.30 -14.32 -10.68
C ALA A 66 2.79 -13.35 -11.76
N ARG A 67 2.89 -12.08 -11.41
CA ARG A 67 3.35 -11.05 -12.33
C ARG A 67 4.85 -11.12 -12.45
N THR A 68 5.31 -11.20 -13.67
CA THR A 68 6.75 -11.17 -13.96
C THR A 68 7.32 -9.75 -13.89
N LYS A 69 6.45 -8.74 -13.97
CA LYS A 69 6.84 -7.32 -13.94
C LYS A 69 5.67 -6.45 -13.44
N TYR A 70 5.97 -5.54 -12.53
CA TYR A 70 5.07 -4.48 -12.12
C TYR A 70 5.38 -3.18 -12.86
N GLU A 71 4.34 -2.54 -13.39
CA GLU A 71 4.42 -1.17 -13.87
C GLU A 71 4.24 -0.18 -12.72
N ASN A 72 4.48 1.10 -12.97
CA ASN A 72 4.33 2.14 -11.96
C ASN A 72 2.86 2.51 -11.77
N MET A 73 2.13 1.67 -11.05
CA MET A 73 0.70 1.83 -10.76
C MET A 73 0.31 1.15 -9.44
N LEU A 74 -0.93 1.34 -9.03
CA LEU A 74 -1.53 0.61 -7.90
C LEU A 74 -2.00 -0.78 -8.37
N TYR A 75 -1.72 -1.80 -7.58
CA TYR A 75 -2.20 -3.17 -7.76
C TYR A 75 -3.02 -3.61 -6.56
N LEU A 76 -4.24 -4.07 -6.80
CA LEU A 76 -5.09 -4.67 -5.79
C LEU A 76 -4.97 -6.18 -5.86
N GLU A 77 -4.39 -6.77 -4.82
CA GLU A 77 -4.20 -8.21 -4.70
C GLU A 77 -5.34 -8.86 -3.91
N ARG A 78 -5.46 -10.17 -4.02
CA ARG A 78 -6.46 -10.94 -3.26
C ARG A 78 -6.35 -10.69 -1.76
N PRO A 79 -7.51 -10.65 -1.08
CA PRO A 79 -7.52 -10.59 0.37
C PRO A 79 -6.74 -11.72 1.03
N GLY A 80 -5.93 -11.39 2.02
CA GLY A 80 -5.16 -12.38 2.78
C GLY A 80 -3.77 -11.91 3.19
N CYS A 81 -3.00 -12.84 3.74
CA CYS A 81 -1.64 -12.57 4.25
C CYS A 81 -0.51 -12.96 3.27
N ASN A 82 -0.84 -13.41 2.06
CA ASN A 82 0.17 -13.94 1.13
C ASN A 82 1.24 -12.90 0.77
N LEU A 83 0.84 -11.64 0.52
CA LEU A 83 1.76 -10.56 0.22
C LEU A 83 2.74 -10.31 1.38
N CYS A 84 2.26 -10.19 2.61
CA CYS A 84 3.12 -9.95 3.77
C CYS A 84 3.95 -11.19 4.17
N MET A 85 3.58 -12.37 3.68
CA MET A 85 4.34 -13.60 3.85
C MET A 85 5.40 -13.80 2.76
N GLY A 86 5.42 -12.96 1.71
CA GLY A 86 6.31 -13.10 0.58
C GLY A 86 6.01 -14.31 -0.32
N ASN A 87 4.75 -14.77 -0.30
CA ASN A 87 4.33 -15.96 -1.05
C ASN A 87 3.76 -15.60 -2.43
N GLN A 88 3.32 -14.37 -2.65
CA GLN A 88 2.78 -13.92 -3.94
C GLN A 88 3.87 -13.36 -4.82
N GLU A 89 4.51 -12.28 -4.37
CA GLU A 89 5.51 -11.59 -5.16
C GLU A 89 6.72 -11.20 -4.32
N LYS A 90 7.87 -11.24 -4.96
CA LYS A 90 9.11 -10.70 -4.40
C LYS A 90 9.74 -9.76 -5.40
N ALA A 91 10.21 -8.63 -4.93
CA ALA A 91 11.02 -7.71 -5.71
C ALA A 91 12.32 -8.37 -6.19
N ALA A 92 12.93 -7.81 -7.20
CA ALA A 92 14.17 -8.33 -7.77
C ALA A 92 15.36 -8.18 -6.78
N PRO A 93 16.42 -8.98 -6.93
CA PRO A 93 17.62 -8.80 -6.15
C PRO A 93 18.22 -7.40 -6.31
N GLY A 94 18.50 -6.72 -5.19
CA GLY A 94 19.04 -5.37 -5.15
C GLY A 94 17.98 -4.27 -5.10
N ASP A 95 16.69 -4.61 -5.21
CA ASP A 95 15.62 -3.64 -5.02
C ASP A 95 15.44 -3.28 -3.54
N THR A 96 14.89 -2.09 -3.30
CA THR A 96 14.43 -1.65 -1.98
C THR A 96 12.90 -1.71 -1.93
N VAL A 97 12.36 -2.47 -0.98
CA VAL A 97 10.92 -2.58 -0.73
C VAL A 97 10.54 -1.83 0.52
N MET A 98 9.60 -0.91 0.42
CA MET A 98 9.00 -0.25 1.56
C MET A 98 7.60 -0.83 1.81
N ALA A 99 7.30 -1.25 3.04
CA ALA A 99 6.04 -1.86 3.37
C ALA A 99 5.55 -1.53 4.79
N THR A 100 4.27 -1.73 5.04
CA THR A 100 3.63 -1.54 6.35
C THR A 100 3.65 -2.80 7.22
N SER A 101 4.14 -3.91 6.69
CA SER A 101 4.18 -5.19 7.41
C SER A 101 5.34 -5.23 8.40
N THR A 102 5.04 -5.58 9.66
CA THR A 102 6.05 -5.81 10.69
C THR A 102 6.82 -7.13 10.52
N ARG A 103 6.43 -7.95 9.52
CA ARG A 103 7.07 -9.24 9.22
C ARG A 103 8.15 -9.14 8.13
N LEU A 104 8.72 -7.95 7.96
CA LEU A 104 9.81 -7.72 7.01
C LEU A 104 11.11 -8.30 7.57
N PHE A 105 11.75 -9.14 6.79
CA PHE A 105 13.13 -9.56 6.98
C PHE A 105 13.76 -9.86 5.63
N GLN A 106 15.08 -9.93 5.60
CA GLN A 106 15.84 -10.20 4.38
C GLN A 106 15.35 -11.50 3.70
N GLY A 107 15.22 -11.47 2.37
CA GLY A 107 14.75 -12.60 1.57
C GLY A 107 13.25 -12.86 1.58
N ARG A 108 12.48 -12.16 2.43
CA ARG A 108 11.02 -12.36 2.46
C ARG A 108 10.30 -11.69 1.30
N VAL A 109 10.51 -10.39 1.12
CA VAL A 109 9.82 -9.58 0.10
C VAL A 109 10.74 -9.17 -1.05
N VAL A 110 12.03 -9.37 -0.92
CA VAL A 110 13.02 -9.20 -1.98
C VAL A 110 13.70 -10.54 -2.22
N LYS A 111 13.91 -10.90 -3.49
CA LYS A 111 14.66 -12.12 -3.83
C LYS A 111 16.11 -11.96 -3.40
N ASP A 112 16.62 -12.94 -2.66
CA ASP A 112 18.05 -12.99 -2.34
C ASP A 112 18.86 -13.40 -3.56
N SER A 113 20.01 -12.77 -3.74
CA SER A 113 21.07 -13.25 -4.60
C SER A 113 22.41 -13.11 -3.90
N THR A 114 23.38 -13.90 -4.31
CA THR A 114 24.76 -13.83 -3.78
C THR A 114 25.45 -12.51 -4.15
N GLU A 115 25.03 -11.89 -5.25
CA GLU A 115 25.66 -10.68 -5.80
C GLU A 115 24.97 -9.39 -5.36
N LYS A 116 23.64 -9.42 -5.16
CA LYS A 116 22.84 -8.24 -4.84
C LYS A 116 21.91 -8.53 -3.68
N LYS A 117 22.12 -7.80 -2.60
CA LYS A 117 21.21 -7.83 -1.44
C LYS A 117 20.15 -6.74 -1.63
N GLY A 118 18.89 -7.13 -1.49
CA GLY A 118 17.80 -6.18 -1.44
C GLY A 118 17.57 -5.68 -0.02
N GLU A 119 16.87 -4.56 0.08
CA GLU A 119 16.54 -3.94 1.36
C GLU A 119 15.03 -3.96 1.61
N SER A 120 14.65 -4.05 2.88
CA SER A 120 13.25 -3.97 3.31
C SER A 120 13.10 -2.90 4.38
N LEU A 121 12.26 -1.91 4.12
CA LEU A 121 12.02 -0.78 5.01
C LEU A 121 10.61 -0.83 5.57
N LEU A 122 10.48 -0.84 6.90
CA LEU A 122 9.20 -0.72 7.58
C LEU A 122 8.79 0.75 7.66
N SER A 123 7.58 1.05 7.19
CA SER A 123 7.05 2.41 7.18
C SER A 123 5.56 2.45 7.44
N SER A 124 5.03 3.63 7.77
CA SER A 124 3.58 3.86 7.84
C SER A 124 2.96 3.95 6.44
N THR A 125 1.67 3.69 6.35
CA THR A 125 0.90 3.78 5.09
C THR A 125 1.09 5.11 4.37
N PRO A 126 1.00 6.29 5.02
CA PRO A 126 1.23 7.55 4.32
C PRO A 126 2.63 7.67 3.71
N VAL A 127 3.67 7.20 4.40
CA VAL A 127 5.04 7.24 3.89
C VAL A 127 5.18 6.32 2.68
N VAL A 128 4.64 5.09 2.72
CA VAL A 128 4.65 4.17 1.57
C VAL A 128 3.97 4.81 0.38
N VAL A 129 2.74 5.33 0.54
CA VAL A 129 1.97 5.94 -0.54
C VAL A 129 2.70 7.14 -1.16
N LEU A 130 3.20 8.04 -0.32
CA LEU A 130 3.96 9.20 -0.83
C LEU A 130 5.24 8.78 -1.54
N SER A 131 5.94 7.79 -1.02
CA SER A 131 7.17 7.30 -1.66
C SER A 131 6.91 6.74 -3.05
N THR A 132 5.78 6.04 -3.26
CA THR A 132 5.43 5.53 -4.59
C THR A 132 5.04 6.64 -5.57
N ILE A 133 4.40 7.71 -5.09
CA ILE A 133 4.04 8.88 -5.91
C ILE A 133 5.26 9.74 -6.22
N LEU A 134 6.14 9.97 -5.24
CA LEU A 134 7.31 10.83 -5.39
C LEU A 134 8.51 10.12 -6.04
N GLY A 135 8.55 8.78 -6.01
CA GLY A 135 9.71 7.97 -6.41
C GLY A 135 10.89 8.05 -5.43
N ARG A 136 10.66 8.56 -4.21
CA ARG A 136 11.64 8.72 -3.13
C ARG A 136 10.94 8.84 -1.78
N THR A 137 11.67 8.70 -0.71
CA THR A 137 11.14 8.97 0.63
C THR A 137 10.69 10.44 0.75
N PRO A 138 9.50 10.73 1.29
CA PRO A 138 9.02 12.10 1.47
C PRO A 138 9.81 12.83 2.53
N THR A 139 9.92 14.14 2.37
CA THR A 139 10.36 15.03 3.45
C THR A 139 9.26 15.18 4.50
N MET A 140 9.61 15.64 5.70
CA MET A 140 8.62 15.89 6.76
C MET A 140 7.53 16.87 6.31
N LYS A 141 7.91 17.93 5.61
CA LYS A 141 6.96 18.93 5.08
C LYS A 141 5.96 18.33 4.08
N GLU A 142 6.43 17.46 3.18
CA GLU A 142 5.58 16.75 2.22
C GLU A 142 4.64 15.78 2.94
N TYR A 143 5.16 15.07 3.94
CA TYR A 143 4.37 14.17 4.77
C TYR A 143 3.26 14.93 5.51
N GLU A 144 3.59 15.99 6.24
CA GLU A 144 2.62 16.81 6.98
C GLU A 144 1.53 17.36 6.06
N ALA A 145 1.91 17.90 4.90
CA ALA A 145 0.96 18.42 3.93
C ALA A 145 0.02 17.36 3.34
N ALA A 146 0.48 16.11 3.23
CA ALA A 146 -0.32 15.02 2.67
C ALA A 146 -1.26 14.39 3.70
N VAL A 147 -0.87 14.33 4.97
CA VAL A 147 -1.69 13.73 6.04
C VAL A 147 -2.59 14.74 6.74
N ASP A 148 -2.43 16.02 6.47
CA ASP A 148 -3.28 17.05 7.03
C ASP A 148 -4.76 16.81 6.69
N GLY A 149 -5.62 16.93 7.69
CA GLY A 149 -7.05 16.60 7.57
C GLY A 149 -7.38 15.10 7.54
N ILE A 150 -6.44 14.20 7.22
CA ILE A 150 -6.69 12.76 7.21
C ILE A 150 -6.62 12.16 8.62
N LEU A 151 -5.50 12.38 9.30
CA LEU A 151 -5.28 11.81 10.63
C LEU A 151 -6.13 12.48 11.70
N LEU A 152 -6.32 13.79 11.62
CA LEU A 152 -7.09 14.55 12.63
C LEU A 152 -8.57 14.22 12.62
N THR A 153 -9.14 13.83 11.48
CA THR A 153 -10.58 13.53 11.36
C THR A 153 -10.95 12.08 11.64
N LYS A 154 -10.04 11.12 11.37
CA LYS A 154 -10.36 9.68 11.40
C LYS A 154 -9.75 8.90 12.57
N PHE A 155 -8.74 9.43 13.21
CA PHE A 155 -8.01 8.78 14.32
C PHE A 155 -8.03 9.62 15.61
N LYS A 156 -9.16 10.21 15.97
CA LYS A 156 -9.32 10.64 17.38
C LYS A 156 -9.34 9.36 18.23
N PRO A 157 -8.27 9.05 18.99
CA PRO A 157 -8.34 7.96 19.93
C PRO A 157 -9.53 8.24 20.83
N SER A 158 -10.44 7.29 20.98
CA SER A 158 -11.45 7.42 22.01
C SER A 158 -10.70 7.54 23.33
N GLN A 159 -10.92 8.59 24.10
CA GLN A 159 -10.25 8.83 25.39
C GLN A 159 -10.42 7.67 26.38
N LYS A 160 -11.23 6.66 26.07
CA LYS A 160 -11.48 5.47 26.88
C LYS A 160 -10.43 4.35 26.72
N GLN A 161 -9.50 4.44 25.79
CA GLN A 161 -8.48 3.39 25.58
C GLN A 161 -7.08 3.72 26.14
N LEU A 162 -6.92 4.88 26.79
CA LEU A 162 -5.63 5.29 27.39
C LEU A 162 -5.56 5.03 28.92
N VAL A 163 -6.53 4.32 29.48
CA VAL A 163 -6.51 3.95 30.90
C VAL A 163 -6.69 2.44 31.01
N ARG A 164 -5.58 1.72 30.88
CA ARG A 164 -5.29 0.46 31.60
C ARG A 164 -3.84 0.08 31.49
#